data_81a4c9bbe242723a5f0b8c92b8af5918
#
_entry.id   81a4c9bbe242723a5f0b8c92b8af5918
#
_cell.length_a   1.000
_cell.length_b   1.000
_cell.length_c   1.000
_cell.angle_alpha   90.00
_cell.angle_beta   90.00
_cell.angle_gamma   90.00
#
_symmetry.space_group_name_H-M   'P 1'
#
loop_
_entity.id
_entity.type
_entity.pdbx_description
1 polymer ?
#
loop_
_entity_poly.entity_id
_entity_poly.type
_entity_poly.pdbx_seq_one_letter_code
_entity_poly.pdbx_strand_id
1 'polypeptide(L)'
;MKIDRRAFSRTLALAAAGAALPAYAQQKLNIRIGHTGITWPWGNPPGGGPMRLADPPAIDQIAKDVSSLGFYGLELFGWQIDGMEAHGGVGPLLEKYKLPLISSYGGPNLTDPAQRKPSLERTVATAKLVKKYGGKVIVFGPNGVPRDKFNFAEYKTGIIGALNEGAKAVSDLGLTPVLHQHTGTCIETREETYAVMEAVDTRYLKFGPDIGQLQKGGSDPVQVVKDFLPIIHHMHLKDYVGGQPFLGYCPLGQGKVNVPAILAMMNGRQMDGMVMVELDSSPDMPIPALECAKIARGYLVKQGVTLRA
;
A
#
# COMPACT_ATOMS: atom_id res chain seq x y z
N MET A 1 25.88 60.25 -7.35
CA MET A 1 26.83 59.15 -7.26
C MET A 1 26.71 58.31 -8.51
N LYS A 2 27.62 58.42 -9.46
CA LYS A 2 27.57 57.73 -10.77
C LYS A 2 28.13 56.32 -10.58
N ILE A 3 27.32 55.31 -10.82
CA ILE A 3 27.72 53.91 -10.77
C ILE A 3 28.50 53.59 -12.06
N ASP A 4 29.76 53.18 -11.88
CA ASP A 4 30.67 52.82 -12.97
C ASP A 4 30.24 51.52 -13.63
N ARG A 5 29.81 51.62 -14.88
CA ARG A 5 29.33 50.50 -15.71
C ARG A 5 30.44 49.49 -16.11
N ARG A 6 31.72 49.76 -15.78
CA ARG A 6 32.83 48.87 -16.14
C ARG A 6 33.16 47.82 -15.09
N ALA A 7 32.59 47.92 -13.86
CA ALA A 7 32.78 46.93 -12.79
C ALA A 7 31.80 45.74 -12.92
N PHE A 8 30.70 45.88 -13.68
CA PHE A 8 29.66 44.83 -13.83
C PHE A 8 30.00 43.76 -14.88
N SER A 9 30.97 44.01 -15.76
CA SER A 9 31.30 43.11 -16.88
C SER A 9 32.45 42.13 -16.60
N ARG A 10 33.01 42.09 -15.43
CA ARG A 10 34.14 41.19 -15.06
C ARG A 10 33.76 40.04 -14.14
N THR A 11 32.49 39.93 -13.70
CA THR A 11 32.04 38.85 -12.79
C THR A 11 31.18 37.76 -13.47
N LEU A 12 31.07 37.83 -14.80
CA LEU A 12 30.20 36.90 -15.57
C LEU A 12 30.98 35.92 -16.48
N ALA A 13 32.31 35.80 -16.30
CA ALA A 13 33.15 34.94 -17.13
C ALA A 13 33.83 33.78 -16.42
N LEU A 14 33.31 33.33 -15.24
CA LEU A 14 33.91 32.23 -14.48
C LEU A 14 32.86 31.23 -13.91
N ALA A 15 31.81 30.98 -14.64
CA ALA A 15 30.80 29.96 -14.26
C ALA A 15 30.46 29.01 -15.40
N ALA A 16 31.44 28.60 -16.21
CA ALA A 16 31.30 27.57 -17.23
C ALA A 16 32.43 26.52 -17.10
N ALA A 17 32.86 26.23 -15.87
CA ALA A 17 33.50 24.96 -15.58
C ALA A 17 32.36 24.04 -15.11
N GLY A 18 31.89 23.19 -15.99
CA GLY A 18 30.96 22.10 -15.64
C GLY A 18 31.62 21.20 -14.60
N ALA A 19 31.43 21.55 -13.32
CA ALA A 19 31.66 20.60 -12.25
C ALA A 19 30.63 19.48 -12.47
N ALA A 20 31.06 18.37 -13.07
CA ALA A 20 30.37 17.11 -12.95
C ALA A 20 30.15 16.91 -11.45
N LEU A 21 28.94 17.08 -11.00
CA LEU A 21 28.56 16.70 -9.62
C LEU A 21 29.06 15.26 -9.47
N PRO A 22 29.83 14.94 -8.40
CA PRO A 22 30.22 13.56 -8.18
C PRO A 22 28.92 12.75 -8.17
N ALA A 23 28.88 11.67 -8.94
CA ALA A 23 27.81 10.70 -8.86
C ALA A 23 27.82 10.24 -7.38
N TYR A 24 26.96 10.82 -6.57
CA TYR A 24 26.74 10.31 -5.22
C TYR A 24 26.37 8.86 -5.41
N ALA A 25 27.23 7.96 -4.98
CA ALA A 25 26.92 6.55 -4.91
C ALA A 25 25.62 6.47 -4.11
N GLN A 26 24.56 6.08 -4.78
CA GLN A 26 23.21 6.13 -4.22
C GLN A 26 23.23 5.24 -2.97
N GLN A 27 22.93 5.82 -1.82
CA GLN A 27 23.01 5.10 -0.55
C GLN A 27 22.09 3.88 -0.62
N LYS A 28 22.65 2.69 -0.41
CA LYS A 28 21.88 1.45 -0.38
C LYS A 28 20.88 1.52 0.76
N LEU A 29 19.59 1.37 0.43
CA LEU A 29 18.54 1.36 1.43
C LEU A 29 18.39 -0.03 2.05
N ASN A 30 18.35 -0.07 3.38
CA ASN A 30 18.02 -1.26 4.15
C ASN A 30 16.51 -1.38 4.32
N ILE A 31 15.83 -1.76 3.25
CA ILE A 31 14.38 -1.94 3.22
C ILE A 31 14.03 -3.14 2.35
N ARG A 32 13.15 -4.01 2.84
CA ARG A 32 12.57 -5.10 2.05
C ARG A 32 11.25 -4.64 1.45
N ILE A 33 11.06 -4.91 0.17
CA ILE A 33 9.85 -4.51 -0.54
C ILE A 33 9.18 -5.74 -1.14
N GLY A 34 7.88 -5.89 -0.86
CA GLY A 34 7.00 -6.87 -1.46
C GLY A 34 6.10 -6.27 -2.54
N HIS A 35 5.13 -7.04 -2.98
CA HIS A 35 4.14 -6.60 -3.97
C HIS A 35 2.76 -7.13 -3.63
N THR A 36 1.72 -6.33 -3.88
CA THR A 36 0.32 -6.76 -3.73
C THR A 36 -0.16 -7.48 -4.99
N GLY A 37 -1.06 -8.44 -4.83
CA GLY A 37 -1.65 -9.15 -5.96
C GLY A 37 -2.70 -8.37 -6.73
N ILE A 38 -3.17 -7.22 -6.22
CA ILE A 38 -4.23 -6.42 -6.84
C ILE A 38 -3.85 -5.86 -8.21
N THR A 39 -2.57 -5.70 -8.48
CA THR A 39 -2.08 -5.17 -9.76
C THR A 39 -2.44 -6.10 -10.93
N TRP A 40 -2.58 -7.40 -10.69
CA TRP A 40 -3.02 -8.34 -11.72
C TRP A 40 -4.55 -8.36 -11.82
N PRO A 41 -5.11 -8.28 -13.04
CA PRO A 41 -6.55 -8.34 -13.23
C PRO A 41 -7.11 -9.66 -12.69
N TRP A 42 -7.94 -9.59 -11.69
CA TRP A 42 -8.63 -10.73 -11.09
C TRP A 42 -10.10 -10.83 -11.53
N GLY A 43 -10.34 -10.42 -12.77
CA GLY A 43 -11.52 -10.77 -13.53
C GLY A 43 -12.86 -10.45 -12.88
N ASN A 44 -13.13 -9.19 -12.52
CA ASN A 44 -14.52 -8.75 -12.46
C ASN A 44 -15.08 -8.83 -13.89
N PRO A 45 -16.16 -9.57 -14.11
CA PRO A 45 -16.78 -9.55 -15.42
C PRO A 45 -17.23 -8.11 -15.72
N PRO A 46 -17.11 -7.67 -16.99
CA PRO A 46 -17.73 -6.42 -17.42
C PRO A 46 -19.20 -6.40 -16.97
N GLY A 47 -19.61 -5.38 -16.19
CA GLY A 47 -20.99 -5.27 -15.70
C GLY A 47 -21.22 -5.58 -14.22
N GLY A 48 -20.19 -5.84 -13.42
CA GLY A 48 -20.30 -5.95 -11.95
C GLY A 48 -21.05 -7.17 -11.48
N GLY A 49 -20.55 -8.36 -11.77
CA GLY A 49 -21.01 -9.61 -11.17
C GLY A 49 -20.38 -9.85 -9.77
N PRO A 50 -20.83 -10.89 -9.05
CA PRO A 50 -20.21 -11.29 -7.79
C PRO A 50 -18.72 -11.55 -8.03
N MET A 51 -17.89 -11.12 -7.07
CA MET A 51 -16.44 -11.38 -7.07
C MET A 51 -16.20 -12.85 -7.39
N ARG A 52 -15.40 -13.14 -8.42
CA ARG A 52 -15.08 -14.52 -8.76
C ARG A 52 -14.36 -15.17 -7.58
N LEU A 53 -14.67 -16.42 -7.32
CA LEU A 53 -13.86 -17.27 -6.46
C LEU A 53 -12.41 -17.25 -6.98
N ALA A 54 -11.46 -17.41 -6.07
CA ALA A 54 -10.05 -17.42 -6.44
C ALA A 54 -9.83 -18.37 -7.64
N ASP A 55 -9.17 -17.82 -8.67
CA ASP A 55 -8.73 -18.60 -9.83
C ASP A 55 -7.30 -19.09 -9.55
N PRO A 56 -7.08 -20.40 -9.26
CA PRO A 56 -5.76 -20.91 -8.93
C PRO A 56 -4.69 -20.60 -9.98
N PRO A 57 -4.94 -20.71 -11.31
CA PRO A 57 -4.01 -20.28 -12.33
C PRO A 57 -3.63 -18.80 -12.25
N ALA A 58 -4.57 -17.91 -11.94
CA ALA A 58 -4.29 -16.49 -11.79
C ALA A 58 -3.42 -16.22 -10.56
N ILE A 59 -3.69 -16.88 -9.43
CA ILE A 59 -2.88 -16.75 -8.21
C ILE A 59 -1.48 -17.32 -8.42
N ASP A 60 -1.32 -18.45 -9.12
CA ASP A 60 -0.01 -19.01 -9.51
C ASP A 60 0.77 -18.01 -10.37
N GLN A 61 0.12 -17.38 -11.35
CA GLN A 61 0.76 -16.38 -12.21
C GLN A 61 1.22 -15.16 -11.42
N ILE A 62 0.41 -14.65 -10.49
CA ILE A 62 0.80 -13.55 -9.60
C ILE A 62 2.05 -13.92 -8.79
N ALA A 63 2.04 -15.06 -8.13
CA ALA A 63 3.17 -15.52 -7.31
C ALA A 63 4.45 -15.70 -8.15
N LYS A 64 4.32 -16.27 -9.34
CA LYS A 64 5.40 -16.43 -10.32
C LYS A 64 6.02 -15.08 -10.71
N ASP A 65 5.19 -14.12 -11.12
CA ASP A 65 5.63 -12.82 -11.61
C ASP A 65 6.32 -12.02 -10.48
N VAL A 66 5.68 -11.94 -9.31
CA VAL A 66 6.23 -11.24 -8.14
C VAL A 66 7.58 -11.83 -7.72
N SER A 67 7.67 -13.16 -7.65
CA SER A 67 8.93 -13.85 -7.32
C SER A 67 10.02 -13.61 -8.36
N SER A 68 9.68 -13.70 -9.65
CA SER A 68 10.65 -13.53 -10.75
C SER A 68 11.26 -12.13 -10.80
N LEU A 69 10.56 -11.13 -10.26
CA LEU A 69 11.03 -9.76 -10.15
C LEU A 69 11.84 -9.49 -8.87
N GLY A 70 11.99 -10.50 -8.02
CA GLY A 70 12.82 -10.43 -6.82
C GLY A 70 12.16 -9.70 -5.65
N PHE A 71 10.86 -9.48 -5.63
CA PHE A 71 10.16 -8.94 -4.47
C PHE A 71 10.24 -9.91 -3.29
N TYR A 72 10.25 -9.38 -2.05
CA TYR A 72 10.48 -10.17 -0.84
C TYR A 72 9.25 -10.85 -0.27
N GLY A 73 8.07 -10.48 -0.72
CA GLY A 73 6.83 -11.05 -0.20
C GLY A 73 5.60 -10.67 -1.01
N LEU A 74 4.50 -11.31 -0.71
CA LEU A 74 3.22 -11.18 -1.39
C LEU A 74 2.12 -10.77 -0.41
N GLU A 75 1.24 -9.89 -0.87
CA GLU A 75 -0.05 -9.65 -0.24
C GLU A 75 -1.17 -10.13 -1.17
N LEU A 76 -2.16 -10.79 -0.59
CA LEU A 76 -3.37 -11.26 -1.27
C LEU A 76 -4.62 -10.77 -0.54
N PHE A 77 -5.75 -10.72 -1.22
CA PHE A 77 -7.03 -10.51 -0.56
C PHE A 77 -7.45 -11.74 0.27
N GLY A 78 -8.17 -11.50 1.37
CA GLY A 78 -8.70 -12.58 2.20
C GLY A 78 -9.53 -13.58 1.41
N TRP A 79 -10.37 -13.11 0.48
CA TRP A 79 -11.18 -13.98 -0.38
C TRP A 79 -10.35 -14.82 -1.37
N GLN A 80 -9.16 -14.34 -1.80
CA GLN A 80 -8.24 -15.13 -2.63
C GLN A 80 -7.64 -16.28 -1.82
N ILE A 81 -7.20 -16.01 -0.59
CA ILE A 81 -6.63 -17.03 0.29
C ILE A 81 -7.69 -18.07 0.66
N ASP A 82 -8.90 -17.62 1.03
CA ASP A 82 -10.02 -18.50 1.39
C ASP A 82 -10.45 -19.37 0.20
N GLY A 83 -10.61 -18.78 -0.99
CA GLY A 83 -10.96 -19.52 -2.19
C GLY A 83 -9.93 -20.58 -2.58
N MET A 84 -8.65 -20.35 -2.30
CA MET A 84 -7.59 -21.33 -2.55
C MET A 84 -7.64 -22.53 -1.61
N GLU A 85 -8.29 -22.44 -0.44
CA GLU A 85 -8.41 -23.59 0.48
C GLU A 85 -9.08 -24.80 -0.18
N ALA A 86 -10.08 -24.58 -1.04
CA ALA A 86 -10.72 -25.65 -1.82
C ALA A 86 -9.78 -26.31 -2.85
N HIS A 87 -8.63 -25.70 -3.13
CA HIS A 87 -7.65 -26.15 -4.13
C HIS A 87 -6.28 -26.50 -3.49
N GLY A 88 -6.25 -26.84 -2.21
CA GLY A 88 -5.03 -27.22 -1.48
C GLY A 88 -4.32 -26.03 -0.81
N GLY A 89 -4.93 -24.84 -0.84
CA GLY A 89 -4.41 -23.63 -0.20
C GLY A 89 -3.30 -22.94 -0.96
N VAL A 90 -2.84 -21.81 -0.43
CA VAL A 90 -1.75 -21.03 -1.06
C VAL A 90 -0.35 -21.56 -0.70
N GLY A 91 -0.21 -22.40 0.33
CA GLY A 91 1.07 -22.91 0.82
C GLY A 91 1.98 -23.49 -0.26
N PRO A 92 1.50 -24.43 -1.12
CA PRO A 92 2.31 -25.00 -2.20
C PRO A 92 2.87 -23.95 -3.18
N LEU A 93 2.12 -22.85 -3.45
CA LEU A 93 2.58 -21.77 -4.31
C LEU A 93 3.67 -20.94 -3.64
N LEU A 94 3.50 -20.64 -2.34
CA LEU A 94 4.49 -19.91 -1.56
C LEU A 94 5.83 -20.64 -1.51
N GLU A 95 5.81 -21.96 -1.33
CA GLU A 95 6.98 -22.81 -1.37
C GLU A 95 7.61 -22.88 -2.76
N LYS A 96 6.80 -23.17 -3.80
CA LYS A 96 7.24 -23.25 -5.21
C LYS A 96 8.03 -22.03 -5.64
N TYR A 97 7.56 -20.85 -5.27
CA TYR A 97 8.17 -19.59 -5.68
C TYR A 97 9.07 -18.97 -4.60
N LYS A 98 9.25 -19.61 -3.45
CA LYS A 98 9.99 -19.09 -2.30
C LYS A 98 9.55 -17.67 -1.93
N LEU A 99 8.25 -17.42 -1.98
CA LEU A 99 7.62 -16.11 -1.82
C LEU A 99 6.71 -16.13 -0.59
N PRO A 100 7.13 -15.59 0.57
CA PRO A 100 6.30 -15.60 1.77
C PRO A 100 5.04 -14.73 1.60
N LEU A 101 3.92 -15.18 2.15
CA LEU A 101 2.77 -14.34 2.41
C LEU A 101 3.14 -13.36 3.54
N ILE A 102 2.95 -12.06 3.33
CA ILE A 102 3.24 -11.02 4.32
C ILE A 102 1.96 -10.61 5.03
N SER A 103 0.93 -10.35 4.25
CA SER A 103 -0.29 -9.70 4.67
C SER A 103 -1.50 -10.14 3.84
N SER A 104 -2.67 -9.80 4.33
CA SER A 104 -3.90 -9.93 3.57
C SER A 104 -4.77 -8.71 3.76
N TYR A 105 -5.33 -8.24 2.67
CA TYR A 105 -6.31 -7.16 2.67
C TYR A 105 -7.69 -7.69 3.03
N GLY A 106 -8.35 -7.01 4.00
CA GLY A 106 -9.67 -7.35 4.51
C GLY A 106 -10.10 -6.35 5.56
N GLY A 107 -10.88 -6.77 6.53
CA GLY A 107 -11.27 -5.93 7.66
C GLY A 107 -12.78 -5.91 7.91
N PRO A 108 -13.20 -5.39 9.09
CA PRO A 108 -14.60 -5.30 9.44
C PRO A 108 -15.35 -4.23 8.64
N ASN A 109 -16.68 -4.34 8.58
CA ASN A 109 -17.51 -3.22 8.13
C ASN A 109 -17.54 -2.15 9.22
N LEU A 110 -17.24 -0.89 8.85
CA LEU A 110 -17.03 0.19 9.80
C LEU A 110 -18.28 1.02 10.08
N THR A 111 -19.29 0.99 9.22
CA THR A 111 -20.42 1.93 9.27
C THR A 111 -21.78 1.27 9.42
N ASP A 112 -21.95 0.00 9.07
CA ASP A 112 -23.23 -0.71 9.18
C ASP A 112 -23.23 -1.63 10.41
N PRO A 113 -24.00 -1.31 11.46
CA PRO A 113 -24.10 -2.13 12.66
C PRO A 113 -24.58 -3.57 12.39
N ALA A 114 -25.44 -3.76 11.38
CA ALA A 114 -25.95 -5.09 11.04
C ALA A 114 -24.84 -5.99 10.41
N GLN A 115 -23.87 -5.37 9.73
CA GLN A 115 -22.74 -6.06 9.12
C GLN A 115 -21.53 -6.20 10.07
N ARG A 116 -21.54 -5.56 11.23
CA ARG A 116 -20.40 -5.55 12.14
C ARG A 116 -19.98 -6.96 12.57
N LYS A 117 -20.89 -7.74 13.15
CA LYS A 117 -20.57 -9.10 13.60
C LYS A 117 -20.20 -10.04 12.43
N PRO A 118 -20.98 -10.15 11.34
CA PRO A 118 -20.59 -11.02 10.22
C PRO A 118 -19.26 -10.65 9.57
N SER A 119 -18.95 -9.35 9.46
CA SER A 119 -17.66 -8.91 8.88
C SER A 119 -16.49 -9.17 9.83
N LEU A 120 -16.69 -9.03 11.13
CA LEU A 120 -15.68 -9.37 12.13
C LEU A 120 -15.35 -10.87 12.11
N GLU A 121 -16.36 -11.73 12.02
CA GLU A 121 -16.18 -13.18 11.90
C GLU A 121 -15.36 -13.54 10.64
N ARG A 122 -15.67 -12.92 9.51
CA ARG A 122 -14.88 -13.09 8.26
C ARG A 122 -13.43 -12.58 8.44
N THR A 123 -13.24 -11.42 9.07
CA THR A 123 -11.90 -10.87 9.35
C THR A 123 -11.07 -11.83 10.20
N VAL A 124 -11.68 -12.41 11.25
CA VAL A 124 -11.02 -13.41 12.12
C VAL A 124 -10.70 -14.70 11.35
N ALA A 125 -11.60 -15.16 10.47
CA ALA A 125 -11.34 -16.32 9.61
C ALA A 125 -10.16 -16.07 8.67
N THR A 126 -10.13 -14.93 7.99
CA THR A 126 -8.99 -14.49 7.16
C THR A 126 -7.70 -14.44 7.98
N ALA A 127 -7.74 -13.85 9.19
CA ALA A 127 -6.57 -13.76 10.06
C ALA A 127 -6.00 -15.15 10.44
N LYS A 128 -6.87 -16.13 10.69
CA LYS A 128 -6.43 -17.51 10.94
C LYS A 128 -5.73 -18.12 9.73
N LEU A 129 -6.23 -17.88 8.52
CA LEU A 129 -5.59 -18.35 7.28
C LEU A 129 -4.24 -17.65 7.04
N VAL A 130 -4.18 -16.34 7.23
CA VAL A 130 -2.92 -15.59 7.13
C VAL A 130 -1.88 -16.14 8.09
N LYS A 131 -2.26 -16.39 9.36
CA LYS A 131 -1.40 -17.02 10.36
C LYS A 131 -0.97 -18.45 9.95
N LYS A 132 -1.89 -19.26 9.43
CA LYS A 132 -1.60 -20.61 8.90
C LYS A 132 -0.48 -20.59 7.86
N TYR A 133 -0.46 -19.58 7.00
CA TYR A 133 0.53 -19.42 5.93
C TYR A 133 1.73 -18.53 6.28
N GLY A 134 1.91 -18.20 7.57
CA GLY A 134 3.07 -17.48 8.07
C GLY A 134 3.03 -15.97 7.92
N GLY A 135 1.93 -15.42 7.41
CA GLY A 135 1.71 -13.97 7.33
C GLY A 135 1.59 -13.34 8.72
N LYS A 136 1.81 -12.04 8.79
CA LYS A 136 1.88 -11.29 10.05
C LYS A 136 0.86 -10.15 10.15
N VAL A 137 0.34 -9.67 9.03
CA VAL A 137 -0.45 -8.44 8.99
C VAL A 137 -1.81 -8.68 8.36
N ILE A 138 -2.83 -8.05 8.94
CA ILE A 138 -4.16 -7.87 8.32
C ILE A 138 -4.36 -6.40 8.03
N VAL A 139 -4.54 -6.07 6.76
CA VAL A 139 -4.77 -4.71 6.27
C VAL A 139 -6.26 -4.41 6.31
N PHE A 140 -6.68 -3.51 7.19
CA PHE A 140 -8.07 -3.09 7.31
C PHE A 140 -8.38 -2.01 6.29
N GLY A 141 -9.04 -2.38 5.20
CA GLY A 141 -9.67 -1.44 4.29
C GLY A 141 -10.96 -0.88 4.89
N PRO A 142 -11.25 0.42 4.71
CA PRO A 142 -12.42 1.06 5.32
C PRO A 142 -13.71 0.70 4.57
N ASN A 143 -14.26 -0.48 4.85
CA ASN A 143 -15.52 -0.94 4.27
C ASN A 143 -16.72 -0.28 4.96
N GLY A 144 -17.73 0.11 4.20
CA GLY A 144 -18.93 0.72 4.76
C GLY A 144 -19.84 1.40 3.73
N VAL A 145 -20.55 2.41 4.18
CA VAL A 145 -21.46 3.22 3.36
C VAL A 145 -20.69 3.89 2.22
N PRO A 146 -21.26 3.94 1.00
CA PRO A 146 -20.67 4.66 -0.14
C PRO A 146 -20.39 6.13 0.18
N ARG A 147 -19.30 6.67 -0.34
CA ARG A 147 -18.79 8.02 -0.01
C ARG A 147 -19.80 9.15 -0.29
N ASP A 148 -20.60 9.02 -1.33
CA ASP A 148 -21.64 9.97 -1.71
C ASP A 148 -22.80 10.09 -0.70
N LYS A 149 -22.94 9.09 0.18
CA LYS A 149 -23.97 9.03 1.25
C LYS A 149 -23.38 9.11 2.65
N PHE A 150 -22.12 9.51 2.75
CA PHE A 150 -21.36 9.42 3.98
C PHE A 150 -21.20 10.78 4.68
N ASN A 151 -21.47 10.82 5.99
CA ASN A 151 -21.18 11.94 6.87
C ASN A 151 -20.27 11.45 8.02
N PHE A 152 -19.01 11.84 7.98
CA PHE A 152 -18.02 11.38 8.96
C PHE A 152 -18.43 11.64 10.42
N ALA A 153 -19.03 12.78 10.71
CA ALA A 153 -19.42 13.13 12.07
C ALA A 153 -20.46 12.15 12.67
N GLU A 154 -21.36 11.63 11.82
CA GLU A 154 -22.38 10.67 12.23
C GLU A 154 -21.80 9.28 12.48
N TYR A 155 -20.81 8.87 11.68
CA TYR A 155 -20.27 7.51 11.73
C TYR A 155 -19.00 7.37 12.57
N LYS A 156 -18.31 8.47 12.91
CA LYS A 156 -16.99 8.46 13.57
C LYS A 156 -16.92 7.51 14.79
N THR A 157 -17.88 7.59 15.71
CA THR A 157 -17.89 6.76 16.91
C THR A 157 -18.03 5.27 16.57
N GLY A 158 -18.89 4.94 15.61
CA GLY A 158 -19.07 3.57 15.11
C GLY A 158 -17.83 3.02 14.45
N ILE A 159 -17.18 3.83 13.60
CA ILE A 159 -15.93 3.51 12.92
C ILE A 159 -14.82 3.17 13.93
N ILE A 160 -14.58 4.04 14.91
CA ILE A 160 -13.58 3.84 15.97
C ILE A 160 -13.87 2.56 16.76
N GLY A 161 -15.14 2.34 17.14
CA GLY A 161 -15.56 1.15 17.86
C GLY A 161 -15.34 -0.13 17.07
N ALA A 162 -15.66 -0.15 15.75
CA ALA A 162 -15.47 -1.31 14.89
C ALA A 162 -13.98 -1.61 14.64
N LEU A 163 -13.17 -0.56 14.45
CA LEU A 163 -11.71 -0.69 14.29
C LEU A 163 -11.06 -1.26 15.55
N ASN A 164 -11.40 -0.74 16.74
CA ASN A 164 -10.83 -1.23 18.00
C ASN A 164 -11.21 -2.69 18.28
N GLU A 165 -12.48 -3.06 18.04
CA GLU A 165 -12.96 -4.43 18.22
C GLU A 165 -12.25 -5.39 17.25
N GLY A 166 -12.21 -5.05 15.96
CA GLY A 166 -11.52 -5.84 14.95
C GLY A 166 -10.02 -5.96 15.21
N ALA A 167 -9.39 -4.85 15.58
CA ALA A 167 -7.96 -4.82 15.89
C ALA A 167 -7.63 -5.70 17.09
N LYS A 168 -8.41 -5.63 18.16
CA LYS A 168 -8.21 -6.52 19.31
C LYS A 168 -8.37 -7.98 18.93
N ALA A 169 -9.41 -8.34 18.18
CA ALA A 169 -9.66 -9.73 17.77
C ALA A 169 -8.54 -10.31 16.91
N VAL A 170 -7.95 -9.51 16.01
CA VAL A 170 -6.81 -9.92 15.19
C VAL A 170 -5.52 -10.00 16.02
N SER A 171 -5.30 -9.04 16.92
CA SER A 171 -4.13 -9.02 17.81
C SER A 171 -4.13 -10.21 18.80
N ASP A 172 -5.29 -10.63 19.28
CA ASP A 172 -5.43 -11.82 20.14
C ASP A 172 -5.01 -13.12 19.41
N LEU A 173 -4.97 -13.12 18.08
CA LEU A 173 -4.41 -14.21 17.27
C LEU A 173 -2.89 -14.10 17.07
N GLY A 174 -2.26 -13.04 17.57
CA GLY A 174 -0.82 -12.77 17.41
C GLY A 174 -0.46 -12.17 16.05
N LEU A 175 -1.40 -11.50 15.39
CA LEU A 175 -1.19 -10.76 14.14
C LEU A 175 -1.29 -9.25 14.40
N THR A 176 -0.75 -8.47 13.47
CA THR A 176 -0.77 -7.01 13.52
C THR A 176 -1.82 -6.46 12.55
N PRO A 177 -2.96 -5.95 13.03
CA PRO A 177 -3.91 -5.24 12.19
C PRO A 177 -3.39 -3.82 11.92
N VAL A 178 -3.52 -3.36 10.68
CA VAL A 178 -3.16 -2.00 10.27
C VAL A 178 -4.34 -1.33 9.58
N LEU A 179 -4.60 -0.07 9.90
CA LEU A 179 -5.56 0.73 9.15
C LEU A 179 -4.93 1.19 7.84
N HIS A 180 -5.63 0.96 6.74
CA HIS A 180 -5.31 1.44 5.42
C HIS A 180 -6.41 2.40 4.97
N GLN A 181 -6.16 3.71 4.98
CA GLN A 181 -7.12 4.69 4.47
C GLN A 181 -7.25 4.59 2.95
N HIS A 182 -8.44 4.89 2.41
CA HIS A 182 -8.70 4.68 0.99
C HIS A 182 -9.70 5.69 0.43
N THR A 183 -9.41 6.26 -0.74
CA THR A 183 -10.33 7.17 -1.44
C THR A 183 -11.63 6.45 -1.84
N GLY A 184 -12.73 7.18 -1.83
CA GLY A 184 -14.07 6.63 -2.09
C GLY A 184 -14.67 5.85 -0.92
N THR A 185 -14.03 5.87 0.27
CA THR A 185 -14.48 5.14 1.46
C THR A 185 -14.77 6.07 2.64
N CYS A 186 -15.10 5.49 3.79
CA CYS A 186 -15.40 6.25 5.01
C CYS A 186 -14.17 6.80 5.74
N ILE A 187 -12.95 6.54 5.28
CA ILE A 187 -11.72 7.16 5.78
C ILE A 187 -10.86 7.52 4.57
N GLU A 188 -11.04 8.72 4.06
CA GLU A 188 -10.41 9.20 2.82
C GLU A 188 -9.54 10.42 3.05
N THR A 189 -10.09 11.47 3.67
CA THR A 189 -9.40 12.76 3.79
C THR A 189 -8.35 12.75 4.89
N ARG A 190 -7.49 13.79 4.88
CA ARG A 190 -6.51 14.01 5.95
C ARG A 190 -7.19 14.10 7.31
N GLU A 191 -8.23 14.91 7.41
CA GLU A 191 -8.97 15.15 8.65
C GLU A 191 -9.58 13.86 9.21
N GLU A 192 -10.16 13.02 8.36
CA GLU A 192 -10.73 11.73 8.75
C GLU A 192 -9.64 10.76 9.20
N THR A 193 -8.54 10.68 8.46
CA THR A 193 -7.40 9.81 8.79
C THR A 193 -6.81 10.17 10.16
N TYR A 194 -6.55 11.47 10.41
CA TYR A 194 -6.03 11.93 11.69
C TYR A 194 -7.04 11.71 12.82
N ALA A 195 -8.31 12.10 12.61
CA ALA A 195 -9.35 11.97 13.61
C ALA A 195 -9.62 10.51 14.04
N VAL A 196 -9.40 9.55 13.14
CA VAL A 196 -9.50 8.12 13.43
C VAL A 196 -8.23 7.63 14.13
N MET A 197 -7.04 7.90 13.57
CA MET A 197 -5.78 7.39 14.13
C MET A 197 -5.46 7.96 15.52
N GLU A 198 -5.90 9.18 15.83
CA GLU A 198 -5.76 9.78 17.16
C GLU A 198 -6.73 9.18 18.19
N ALA A 199 -7.84 8.56 17.75
CA ALA A 199 -8.90 8.06 18.61
C ALA A 199 -8.90 6.54 18.80
N VAL A 200 -8.28 5.77 17.90
CA VAL A 200 -8.19 4.31 18.02
C VAL A 200 -7.13 3.89 19.04
N ASP A 201 -7.28 2.67 19.55
CA ASP A 201 -6.28 2.07 20.45
C ASP A 201 -5.06 1.56 19.67
N THR A 202 -4.03 2.38 19.60
CA THR A 202 -2.79 2.07 18.86
C THR A 202 -1.93 0.98 19.50
N ARG A 203 -2.29 0.46 20.68
CA ARG A 203 -1.68 -0.77 21.22
C ARG A 203 -2.00 -1.95 20.32
N TYR A 204 -3.20 -1.99 19.77
CA TYR A 204 -3.67 -3.04 18.87
C TYR A 204 -3.62 -2.61 17.40
N LEU A 205 -4.33 -1.53 17.02
CA LEU A 205 -4.37 -1.07 15.64
C LEU A 205 -3.13 -0.23 15.30
N LYS A 206 -2.40 -0.64 14.30
CA LYS A 206 -1.28 0.10 13.73
C LYS A 206 -1.71 0.84 12.47
N PHE A 207 -0.80 1.60 11.87
CA PHE A 207 -1.08 2.31 10.63
C PHE A 207 -0.35 1.63 9.46
N GLY A 208 -1.07 1.44 8.37
CA GLY A 208 -0.58 0.91 7.10
C GLY A 208 -0.96 1.83 5.95
N PRO A 209 -0.39 3.05 5.86
CA PRO A 209 -0.80 4.04 4.87
C PRO A 209 -0.57 3.54 3.44
N ASP A 210 -1.50 3.90 2.55
CA ASP A 210 -1.25 3.92 1.12
C ASP A 210 -0.94 5.35 0.68
N ILE A 211 0.28 5.57 0.20
CA ILE A 211 0.77 6.91 -0.10
C ILE A 211 0.14 7.51 -1.36
N GLY A 212 -0.30 6.69 -2.31
CA GLY A 212 -1.05 7.14 -3.49
C GLY A 212 -2.48 7.52 -3.14
N GLN A 213 -3.13 6.73 -2.26
CA GLN A 213 -4.46 7.05 -1.74
C GLN A 213 -4.43 8.33 -0.90
N LEU A 214 -3.38 8.55 -0.08
CA LEU A 214 -3.19 9.81 0.65
C LEU A 214 -3.10 11.00 -0.32
N GLN A 215 -2.27 10.90 -1.34
CA GLN A 215 -2.12 11.96 -2.35
C GLN A 215 -3.45 12.25 -3.06
N LYS A 216 -4.16 11.22 -3.49
CA LYS A 216 -5.46 11.35 -4.16
C LYS A 216 -6.53 11.93 -3.24
N GLY A 217 -6.53 11.57 -1.96
CA GLY A 217 -7.43 12.10 -0.93
C GLY A 217 -7.08 13.51 -0.45
N GLY A 218 -6.10 14.19 -1.08
CA GLY A 218 -5.72 15.57 -0.77
C GLY A 218 -4.76 15.75 0.41
N SER A 219 -4.19 14.65 0.92
CA SER A 219 -3.17 14.70 1.97
C SER A 219 -1.77 14.89 1.37
N ASP A 220 -0.84 15.44 2.16
CA ASP A 220 0.59 15.31 1.89
C ASP A 220 1.10 13.97 2.45
N PRO A 221 1.45 12.98 1.61
CA PRO A 221 1.87 11.67 2.07
C PRO A 221 3.14 11.71 2.93
N VAL A 222 4.08 12.62 2.62
CA VAL A 222 5.33 12.76 3.38
C VAL A 222 5.04 13.24 4.80
N GLN A 223 4.15 14.22 4.95
CA GLN A 223 3.77 14.72 6.26
C GLN A 223 3.02 13.67 7.06
N VAL A 224 2.04 12.96 6.46
CA VAL A 224 1.28 11.91 7.14
C VAL A 224 2.20 10.77 7.60
N VAL A 225 3.10 10.29 6.73
CA VAL A 225 4.06 9.25 7.09
C VAL A 225 4.98 9.71 8.22
N LYS A 226 5.45 10.96 8.19
CA LYS A 226 6.28 11.52 9.26
C LYS A 226 5.55 11.55 10.60
N ASP A 227 4.29 12.01 10.62
CA ASP A 227 3.51 12.21 11.84
C ASP A 227 3.16 10.87 12.52
N PHE A 228 2.86 9.85 11.72
CA PHE A 228 2.50 8.52 12.22
C PHE A 228 3.65 7.50 12.18
N LEU A 229 4.87 7.91 11.84
CA LEU A 229 6.01 7.03 11.65
C LEU A 229 6.20 5.98 12.76
N PRO A 230 6.06 6.30 14.07
CA PRO A 230 6.27 5.32 15.14
C PRO A 230 5.31 4.14 15.12
N ILE A 231 4.12 4.30 14.57
CA ILE A 231 3.06 3.28 14.53
C ILE A 231 2.81 2.70 13.15
N ILE A 232 3.65 3.03 12.16
CA ILE A 232 3.58 2.41 10.83
C ILE A 232 4.23 1.03 10.91
N HIS A 233 3.43 -0.03 10.64
CA HIS A 233 3.86 -1.41 10.63
C HIS A 233 3.66 -2.12 9.28
N HIS A 234 3.11 -1.44 8.31
CA HIS A 234 2.90 -1.86 6.92
C HIS A 234 2.73 -0.62 6.05
N MET A 235 2.89 -0.72 4.73
CA MET A 235 2.69 0.43 3.84
C MET A 235 2.45 -0.04 2.41
N HIS A 236 1.53 0.63 1.68
CA HIS A 236 1.44 0.50 0.24
C HIS A 236 2.16 1.66 -0.45
N LEU A 237 3.12 1.30 -1.31
CA LEU A 237 3.79 2.21 -2.23
C LEU A 237 2.99 2.26 -3.53
N LYS A 238 2.17 3.27 -3.64
CA LYS A 238 1.37 3.59 -4.82
C LYS A 238 1.70 5.00 -5.28
N ASP A 239 1.77 5.23 -6.57
CA ASP A 239 2.01 6.56 -7.13
C ASP A 239 0.75 7.11 -7.79
N TYR A 240 0.64 8.43 -7.86
CA TYR A 240 -0.55 9.11 -8.33
C TYR A 240 -0.20 10.31 -9.20
N VAL A 241 -0.82 10.39 -10.37
CA VAL A 241 -0.62 11.47 -11.34
C VAL A 241 -1.91 12.28 -11.59
N GLY A 242 -3.06 11.69 -11.31
CA GLY A 242 -4.39 12.22 -11.64
C GLY A 242 -4.89 11.78 -13.01
N GLY A 243 -6.17 12.10 -13.30
CA GLY A 243 -6.80 11.74 -14.58
C GLY A 243 -7.12 10.25 -14.72
N GLN A 244 -7.07 9.76 -15.94
CA GLN A 244 -7.20 8.35 -16.35
C GLN A 244 -5.90 7.96 -17.08
N PRO A 245 -5.50 6.68 -17.19
CA PRO A 245 -6.10 5.44 -16.71
C PRO A 245 -5.74 5.10 -15.25
N PHE A 246 -5.96 3.86 -14.82
CA PHE A 246 -5.70 3.35 -13.47
C PHE A 246 -6.36 4.17 -12.35
N LEU A 247 -7.53 4.76 -12.62
CA LEU A 247 -8.21 5.63 -11.64
C LEU A 247 -7.37 6.85 -11.18
N GLY A 248 -6.42 7.28 -12.03
CA GLY A 248 -5.49 8.37 -11.75
C GLY A 248 -4.18 7.92 -11.09
N TYR A 249 -4.04 6.66 -10.74
CA TYR A 249 -2.75 6.09 -10.31
C TYR A 249 -1.84 5.80 -11.51
N CYS A 250 -0.60 5.46 -11.26
CA CYS A 250 0.37 5.14 -12.30
C CYS A 250 1.45 4.19 -11.76
N PRO A 251 2.20 3.52 -12.65
CA PRO A 251 3.37 2.75 -12.24
C PRO A 251 4.31 3.60 -11.39
N LEU A 252 4.87 3.00 -10.35
CA LEU A 252 5.71 3.67 -9.36
C LEU A 252 6.86 4.44 -10.01
N GLY A 253 7.03 5.70 -9.64
CA GLY A 253 8.03 6.62 -10.17
C GLY A 253 7.58 7.42 -11.39
N GLN A 254 6.32 7.30 -11.81
CA GLN A 254 5.73 8.06 -12.91
C GLN A 254 4.72 9.12 -12.43
N GLY A 255 4.47 9.19 -11.12
CA GLY A 255 3.53 10.12 -10.52
C GLY A 255 4.18 11.30 -9.82
N LYS A 256 3.43 11.85 -8.88
CA LYS A 256 3.79 13.07 -8.14
C LYS A 256 4.09 12.82 -6.65
N VAL A 257 3.92 11.57 -6.17
CA VAL A 257 4.21 11.24 -4.77
C VAL A 257 5.72 11.33 -4.54
N ASN A 258 6.14 11.98 -3.46
CA ASN A 258 7.56 12.05 -3.10
C ASN A 258 8.01 10.72 -2.48
N VAL A 259 8.02 9.67 -3.30
CA VAL A 259 8.44 8.31 -2.91
C VAL A 259 9.84 8.27 -2.32
N PRO A 260 10.86 8.99 -2.85
CA PRO A 260 12.21 8.98 -2.27
C PRO A 260 12.25 9.44 -0.81
N ALA A 261 11.51 10.49 -0.45
CA ALA A 261 11.46 10.99 0.94
C ALA A 261 10.81 9.95 1.87
N ILE A 262 9.79 9.24 1.39
CA ILE A 262 9.10 8.17 2.15
C ILE A 262 10.03 6.96 2.32
N LEU A 263 10.70 6.51 1.26
CA LEU A 263 11.68 5.41 1.35
C LEU A 263 12.81 5.74 2.34
N ALA A 264 13.28 7.00 2.38
CA ALA A 264 14.28 7.45 3.34
C ALA A 264 13.78 7.32 4.79
N MET A 265 12.52 7.69 5.07
CA MET A 265 11.92 7.54 6.40
C MET A 265 11.70 6.07 6.79
N MET A 266 11.44 5.19 5.83
CA MET A 266 11.24 3.76 6.06
C MET A 266 12.56 2.98 6.13
N ASN A 267 13.69 3.59 5.78
CA ASN A 267 14.99 2.95 5.75
C ASN A 267 15.41 2.41 7.13
N GLY A 268 15.73 1.12 7.21
CA GLY A 268 16.16 0.45 8.43
C GLY A 268 15.07 0.20 9.48
N ARG A 269 13.81 0.56 9.19
CA ARG A 269 12.72 0.32 10.13
C ARG A 269 12.38 -1.16 10.24
N GLN A 270 12.14 -1.58 11.48
CA GLN A 270 11.58 -2.91 11.77
C GLN A 270 10.06 -2.81 11.83
N MET A 271 9.37 -3.65 11.07
CA MET A 271 7.92 -3.70 10.97
C MET A 271 7.46 -5.15 10.96
N ASP A 272 6.26 -5.40 11.48
CA ASP A 272 5.65 -6.74 11.39
C ASP A 272 5.28 -7.09 9.95
N GLY A 273 4.85 -6.08 9.20
CA GLY A 273 4.57 -6.15 7.78
C GLY A 273 5.76 -5.74 6.90
N MET A 274 5.44 -5.20 5.76
CA MET A 274 6.42 -4.81 4.74
C MET A 274 5.92 -3.57 3.98
N VAL A 275 6.83 -2.89 3.30
CA VAL A 275 6.46 -1.92 2.26
C VAL A 275 6.12 -2.71 1.00
N MET A 276 4.90 -2.53 0.49
CA MET A 276 4.37 -3.29 -0.65
C MET A 276 4.14 -2.35 -1.84
N VAL A 277 4.68 -2.69 -2.99
CA VAL A 277 4.30 -2.01 -4.24
C VAL A 277 2.85 -2.34 -4.56
N GLU A 278 2.09 -1.32 -4.94
CA GLU A 278 0.72 -1.48 -5.35
C GLU A 278 0.37 -0.57 -6.52
N LEU A 279 -0.41 -1.11 -7.46
CA LEU A 279 -1.11 -0.37 -8.48
C LEU A 279 -2.48 -1.04 -8.68
N ASP A 280 -3.56 -0.28 -8.52
CA ASP A 280 -4.90 -0.84 -8.73
C ASP A 280 -5.06 -1.28 -10.19
N SER A 281 -5.46 -2.52 -10.38
CA SER A 281 -5.85 -2.98 -11.71
C SER A 281 -7.18 -2.33 -12.13
N SER A 282 -7.33 -2.12 -13.42
CA SER A 282 -8.58 -1.69 -14.04
C SER A 282 -8.86 -2.54 -15.27
N PRO A 283 -10.12 -2.64 -15.73
CA PRO A 283 -10.45 -3.37 -16.96
C PRO A 283 -9.66 -2.89 -18.18
N ASP A 284 -9.34 -1.59 -18.21
CA ASP A 284 -8.68 -0.91 -19.30
C ASP A 284 -7.20 -0.60 -18.97
N MET A 285 -6.47 -1.59 -18.43
CA MET A 285 -5.04 -1.41 -18.15
C MET A 285 -4.27 -1.12 -19.45
N PRO A 286 -3.64 0.06 -19.58
CA PRO A 286 -2.94 0.45 -20.82
C PRO A 286 -1.65 -0.34 -21.04
N ILE A 287 -1.11 -0.92 -19.97
CA ILE A 287 0.07 -1.81 -19.99
C ILE A 287 -0.19 -3.01 -19.07
N PRO A 288 0.36 -4.19 -19.40
CA PRO A 288 0.19 -5.39 -18.59
C PRO A 288 0.73 -5.24 -17.16
N ALA A 289 0.10 -5.93 -16.20
CA ALA A 289 0.48 -5.91 -14.78
C ALA A 289 1.98 -6.21 -14.56
N LEU A 290 2.50 -7.23 -15.24
CA LEU A 290 3.93 -7.58 -15.18
C LEU A 290 4.84 -6.43 -15.61
N GLU A 291 4.46 -5.67 -16.65
CA GLU A 291 5.24 -4.51 -17.10
C GLU A 291 5.16 -3.36 -16.09
N CYS A 292 3.99 -3.13 -15.45
CA CYS A 292 3.87 -2.18 -14.35
C CYS A 292 4.81 -2.55 -13.18
N ALA A 293 4.85 -3.83 -12.82
CA ALA A 293 5.72 -4.33 -11.76
C ALA A 293 7.22 -4.24 -12.13
N LYS A 294 7.58 -4.44 -13.41
CA LYS A 294 8.95 -4.21 -13.92
C LYS A 294 9.36 -2.75 -13.82
N ILE A 295 8.46 -1.82 -14.17
CA ILE A 295 8.70 -0.37 -14.04
C ILE A 295 8.96 -0.03 -12.57
N ALA A 296 8.09 -0.50 -11.66
CA ALA A 296 8.25 -0.29 -10.22
C ALA A 296 9.59 -0.85 -9.72
N ARG A 297 9.95 -2.07 -10.12
CA ARG A 297 11.25 -2.68 -9.81
C ARG A 297 12.42 -1.80 -10.27
N GLY A 298 12.39 -1.39 -11.53
CA GLY A 298 13.44 -0.55 -12.11
C GLY A 298 13.60 0.79 -11.38
N TYR A 299 12.49 1.41 -11.00
CA TYR A 299 12.48 2.62 -10.21
C TYR A 299 13.08 2.39 -8.81
N LEU A 300 12.64 1.38 -8.10
CA LEU A 300 13.14 1.07 -6.74
C LEU A 300 14.65 0.78 -6.72
N VAL A 301 15.15 0.03 -7.70
CA VAL A 301 16.59 -0.22 -7.85
C VAL A 301 17.36 1.10 -8.05
N LYS A 302 16.82 2.02 -8.87
CA LYS A 302 17.37 3.38 -9.02
C LYS A 302 17.30 4.20 -7.73
N GLN A 303 16.41 3.89 -6.79
CA GLN A 303 16.35 4.53 -5.47
C GLN A 303 17.26 3.85 -4.43
N GLY A 304 18.07 2.88 -4.80
CA GLY A 304 18.99 2.18 -3.89
C GLY A 304 18.38 0.98 -3.15
N VAL A 305 17.16 0.55 -3.51
CA VAL A 305 16.55 -0.66 -2.97
C VAL A 305 17.21 -1.90 -3.56
N THR A 306 17.54 -2.86 -2.70
CA THR A 306 18.01 -4.19 -3.14
C THR A 306 16.84 -5.16 -3.15
N LEU A 307 16.60 -5.80 -4.29
CA LEU A 307 15.64 -6.89 -4.44
C LEU A 307 16.37 -8.25 -4.43
N ARG A 308 15.63 -9.35 -4.29
CA ARG A 308 16.21 -10.70 -4.35
C ARG A 308 16.82 -10.95 -5.75
N ALA A 309 17.84 -11.79 -5.77
CA ALA A 309 18.44 -12.28 -7.03
C ALA A 309 17.51 -13.29 -7.70
#